data_dead68803df47b4a266e5cc8d9bc8864
#
_entry.id   dead68803df47b4a266e5cc8d9bc8864
#
_cell.length_a   1.000
_cell.length_b   1.000
_cell.length_c   1.000
_cell.angle_alpha   90.00
_cell.angle_beta   90.00
_cell.angle_gamma   90.00
#
_symmetry.space_group_name_H-M   'P 1'
#
loop_
_entity.id
_entity.type
_entity.pdbx_description
1 polymer ?
#
loop_
_entity_poly.entity_id
_entity_poly.type
_entity_poly.pdbx_seq_one_letter_code
_entity_poly.pdbx_strand_id
1 'polypeptide(L)'
;LRHYTGTSPEHFQNFVLFTNYQFYIDQFVQMGREIMSRVPDPANPRDDDDYVAFVEPGNVVTRRAGLPAEAGDDLGAAPPRLPQMPGYHLVRRDHSGITMVNIGVGPSNAKTITDHIAVLRPLAWIMLGHCAGLRNSQQLGDYVLAHGYVREDHVLDEDLSLWAPNPPLAEVQQ
;
A
#
# COMPACT_ATOMS: atom_id res chain seq x y z
N LEU A 1 -7.87 -9.03 -9.03
CA LEU A 1 -6.82 -8.42 -8.22
C LEU A 1 -5.44 -8.75 -8.79
N ARG A 2 -5.04 -10.04 -8.86
CA ARG A 2 -3.72 -10.49 -9.34
C ARG A 2 -3.34 -9.93 -10.73
N HIS A 3 -4.30 -9.79 -11.65
CA HIS A 3 -4.08 -9.19 -12.96
C HIS A 3 -3.52 -7.76 -12.86
N TYR A 4 -4.07 -6.95 -11.94
CA TYR A 4 -3.68 -5.56 -11.76
C TYR A 4 -2.41 -5.38 -10.93
N THR A 5 -2.23 -6.19 -9.88
CA THR A 5 -1.16 -5.99 -8.90
C THR A 5 0.06 -6.88 -9.11
N GLY A 6 -0.10 -7.96 -9.89
CA GLY A 6 0.94 -8.96 -10.07
C GLY A 6 1.15 -9.85 -8.85
N THR A 7 0.32 -9.71 -7.81
CA THR A 7 0.43 -10.48 -6.57
C THR A 7 -0.88 -11.17 -6.23
N SER A 8 -0.80 -12.30 -5.57
CA SER A 8 -1.96 -13.09 -5.15
C SER A 8 -2.65 -12.48 -3.93
N PRO A 9 -3.97 -12.67 -3.78
CA PRO A 9 -4.75 -12.08 -2.68
C PRO A 9 -4.26 -12.45 -1.29
N GLU A 10 -3.69 -13.64 -1.11
CA GLU A 10 -3.17 -14.14 0.17
C GLU A 10 -2.02 -13.32 0.75
N HIS A 11 -1.31 -12.55 -0.07
CA HIS A 11 -0.22 -11.68 0.38
C HIS A 11 -0.69 -10.34 0.92
N PHE A 12 -1.93 -9.95 0.62
CA PHE A 12 -2.46 -8.67 1.07
C PHE A 12 -2.57 -8.61 2.59
N GLN A 13 -2.18 -7.46 3.12
CA GLN A 13 -2.18 -7.18 4.54
C GLN A 13 -3.33 -6.24 4.90
N ASN A 14 -3.65 -6.15 6.20
CA ASN A 14 -4.79 -5.39 6.69
C ASN A 14 -4.63 -3.86 6.63
N PHE A 15 -3.42 -3.37 6.43
CA PHE A 15 -3.14 -1.95 6.24
C PHE A 15 -2.68 -1.72 4.80
N VAL A 16 -3.46 -0.94 4.05
CA VAL A 16 -3.20 -0.71 2.62
C VAL A 16 -2.84 0.75 2.38
N LEU A 17 -1.67 0.96 1.79
CA LEU A 17 -1.20 2.25 1.33
C LEU A 17 -1.34 2.34 -0.19
N PHE A 18 -2.01 3.37 -0.66
CA PHE A 18 -2.07 3.70 -2.08
C PHE A 18 -1.16 4.89 -2.39
N THR A 19 -0.51 4.85 -3.53
CA THR A 19 0.25 5.99 -4.02
C THR A 19 0.23 6.02 -5.54
N ASN A 20 0.43 7.18 -6.12
CA ASN A 20 0.71 7.35 -7.55
C ASN A 20 2.13 7.86 -7.80
N TYR A 21 2.99 7.84 -6.79
CA TYR A 21 4.32 8.38 -6.85
C TYR A 21 5.39 7.30 -6.68
N GLN A 22 6.18 7.08 -7.73
CA GLN A 22 7.17 6.00 -7.79
C GLN A 22 8.21 6.09 -6.66
N PHE A 23 8.59 7.29 -6.25
CA PHE A 23 9.54 7.48 -5.14
C PHE A 23 9.11 6.76 -3.86
N TYR A 24 7.83 6.80 -3.48
CA TYR A 24 7.35 6.09 -2.29
C TYR A 24 7.40 4.58 -2.46
N ILE A 25 7.13 4.09 -3.67
CA ILE A 25 7.28 2.67 -3.99
C ILE A 25 8.74 2.25 -3.84
N ASP A 26 9.68 3.02 -4.40
CA ASP A 26 11.11 2.70 -4.32
C ASP A 26 11.61 2.69 -2.88
N GLN A 27 11.16 3.66 -2.05
CA GLN A 27 11.47 3.69 -0.62
C GLN A 27 10.89 2.48 0.12
N PHE A 28 9.64 2.10 -0.17
CA PHE A 28 9.01 0.94 0.44
C PHE A 28 9.72 -0.37 0.07
N VAL A 29 10.11 -0.52 -1.19
CA VAL A 29 10.88 -1.68 -1.67
C VAL A 29 12.25 -1.75 -1.00
N GLN A 30 12.97 -0.63 -0.93
CA GLN A 30 14.25 -0.57 -0.25
C GLN A 30 14.10 -0.96 1.22
N MET A 31 13.17 -0.34 1.94
CA MET A 31 12.88 -0.65 3.34
C MET A 31 12.51 -2.13 3.54
N GLY A 32 11.64 -2.68 2.69
CA GLY A 32 11.24 -4.07 2.75
C GLY A 32 12.43 -5.01 2.61
N ARG A 33 13.30 -4.78 1.64
CA ARG A 33 14.51 -5.58 1.42
C ARG A 33 15.51 -5.45 2.57
N GLU A 34 15.68 -4.25 3.13
CA GLU A 34 16.53 -4.02 4.31
C GLU A 34 16.01 -4.76 5.54
N ILE A 35 14.70 -4.73 5.79
CA ILE A 35 14.06 -5.49 6.87
C ILE A 35 14.32 -6.99 6.66
N MET A 36 14.12 -7.51 5.46
CA MET A 36 14.31 -8.94 5.19
C MET A 36 15.77 -9.39 5.30
N SER A 37 16.73 -8.51 5.06
CA SER A 37 18.17 -8.84 5.16
C SER A 37 18.67 -9.02 6.60
N ARG A 38 17.90 -8.57 7.61
CA ARG A 38 18.31 -8.59 9.02
C ARG A 38 17.78 -9.82 9.74
N VAL A 39 18.66 -10.46 10.52
CA VAL A 39 18.26 -11.47 11.50
C VAL A 39 17.76 -10.75 12.75
N PRO A 40 16.55 -11.05 13.27
CA PRO A 40 16.08 -10.51 14.53
C PRO A 40 17.03 -10.80 15.69
N ASP A 41 17.29 -9.81 16.54
CA ASP A 41 18.08 -9.96 17.74
C ASP A 41 17.19 -9.93 18.98
N PRO A 42 16.96 -11.06 19.66
CA PRO A 42 16.11 -11.11 20.86
C PRO A 42 16.59 -10.21 22.02
N ALA A 43 17.89 -9.85 22.03
CA ALA A 43 18.43 -8.95 23.05
C ALA A 43 18.12 -7.47 22.76
N ASN A 44 17.83 -7.13 21.51
CA ASN A 44 17.47 -5.78 21.07
C ASN A 44 16.29 -5.85 20.10
N PRO A 45 15.07 -6.17 20.56
CA PRO A 45 13.90 -6.32 19.73
C PRO A 45 13.53 -4.99 19.05
N ARG A 46 13.06 -5.07 17.80
CA ARG A 46 12.62 -3.92 16.99
C ARG A 46 11.16 -4.12 16.57
N ASP A 47 10.46 -3.02 16.34
CA ASP A 47 9.05 -3.03 15.91
C ASP A 47 8.83 -3.73 14.56
N ASP A 48 9.90 -3.84 13.75
CA ASP A 48 9.86 -4.49 12.44
C ASP A 48 10.30 -5.98 12.49
N ASP A 49 10.57 -6.54 13.68
CA ASP A 49 11.01 -7.94 13.80
C ASP A 49 9.91 -8.97 13.53
N ASP A 50 8.65 -8.56 13.58
CA ASP A 50 7.50 -9.42 13.29
C ASP A 50 7.21 -9.60 11.78
N TYR A 51 7.87 -8.84 10.91
CA TYR A 51 7.76 -9.07 9.47
C TYR A 51 8.52 -10.32 9.07
N VAL A 52 7.84 -11.25 8.37
CA VAL A 52 8.37 -12.56 8.01
C VAL A 52 8.76 -12.68 6.55
N ALA A 53 8.17 -11.85 5.68
CA ALA A 53 8.45 -11.86 4.26
C ALA A 53 8.19 -10.48 3.63
N PHE A 54 8.85 -10.22 2.51
CA PHE A 54 8.54 -9.15 1.58
C PHE A 54 8.17 -9.76 0.23
N VAL A 55 7.00 -9.38 -0.31
CA VAL A 55 6.48 -9.92 -1.57
C VAL A 55 6.38 -8.81 -2.61
N GLU A 56 6.94 -9.09 -3.80
CA GLU A 56 6.98 -8.19 -4.95
C GLU A 56 6.13 -8.75 -6.10
N PRO A 57 5.82 -7.94 -7.14
CA PRO A 57 5.07 -8.39 -8.31
C PRO A 57 5.66 -9.65 -8.95
N GLY A 58 4.77 -10.58 -9.33
CA GLY A 58 5.13 -11.92 -9.77
C GLY A 58 5.14 -12.94 -8.63
N ASN A 59 4.66 -12.56 -7.44
CA ASN A 59 4.74 -13.33 -6.20
C ASN A 59 6.20 -13.69 -5.82
N VAL A 60 7.13 -12.79 -6.11
CA VAL A 60 8.51 -12.96 -5.68
C VAL A 60 8.58 -12.75 -4.17
N VAL A 61 8.84 -13.83 -3.43
CA VAL A 61 8.86 -13.83 -1.97
C VAL A 61 10.30 -13.81 -1.47
N THR A 62 10.65 -12.78 -0.71
CA THR A 62 11.90 -12.69 0.03
C THR A 62 11.62 -12.93 1.50
N ARG A 63 12.10 -14.03 2.06
CA ARG A 63 11.97 -14.33 3.48
C ARG A 63 12.96 -13.55 4.32
N ARG A 64 12.56 -13.28 5.55
CA ARG A 64 13.46 -12.67 6.52
C ARG A 64 14.66 -13.57 6.82
N ALA A 65 15.84 -12.98 6.88
CA ALA A 65 17.06 -13.71 7.24
C ALA A 65 16.90 -14.44 8.59
N GLY A 66 17.32 -15.69 8.62
CA GLY A 66 17.16 -16.57 9.78
C GLY A 66 15.85 -17.35 9.84
N LEU A 67 14.85 -17.04 9.00
CA LEU A 67 13.63 -17.85 8.88
C LEU A 67 13.79 -18.92 7.78
N PRO A 68 13.16 -20.10 7.97
CA PRO A 68 13.14 -21.13 6.93
C PRO A 68 12.28 -20.70 5.75
N ALA A 69 12.62 -21.20 4.55
CA ALA A 69 11.75 -21.11 3.38
C ALA A 69 10.43 -21.86 3.64
N GLU A 70 9.35 -21.35 3.07
CA GLU A 70 8.04 -21.99 3.12
C GLU A 70 7.62 -22.49 1.74
N ALA A 71 6.67 -23.44 1.71
CA ALA A 71 6.14 -23.96 0.45
C ALA A 71 5.51 -22.82 -0.37
N GLY A 72 5.95 -22.66 -1.61
CA GLY A 72 5.45 -21.62 -2.53
C GLY A 72 6.36 -20.40 -2.66
N ASP A 73 7.39 -20.25 -1.84
CA ASP A 73 8.34 -19.12 -1.95
C ASP A 73 9.10 -19.13 -3.29
N ASP A 74 9.39 -20.31 -3.83
CA ASP A 74 10.12 -20.49 -5.09
C ASP A 74 9.25 -20.41 -6.35
N LEU A 75 7.92 -20.22 -6.20
CA LEU A 75 6.99 -20.22 -7.33
C LEU A 75 6.87 -18.84 -7.99
N GLY A 76 7.38 -17.80 -7.35
CA GLY A 76 7.36 -16.44 -7.85
C GLY A 76 8.49 -16.15 -8.83
N ALA A 77 8.17 -15.37 -9.87
CA ALA A 77 9.17 -14.86 -10.79
C ALA A 77 8.85 -13.40 -11.14
N ALA A 78 9.88 -12.55 -11.12
CA ALA A 78 9.74 -11.17 -11.52
C ALA A 78 9.18 -11.08 -12.95
N PRO A 79 8.08 -10.36 -13.18
CA PRO A 79 7.49 -10.26 -14.50
C PRO A 79 8.41 -9.42 -15.41
N PRO A 80 8.48 -9.71 -16.74
CA PRO A 80 9.30 -8.94 -17.67
C PRO A 80 8.82 -7.49 -17.80
N ARG A 81 7.57 -7.23 -17.44
CA ARG A 81 6.95 -5.91 -17.37
C ARG A 81 6.06 -5.86 -16.14
N LEU A 82 6.17 -4.78 -15.37
CA LEU A 82 5.31 -4.57 -14.22
C LEU A 82 3.83 -4.51 -14.64
N PRO A 83 2.93 -5.04 -13.80
CA PRO A 83 1.50 -4.89 -13.97
C PRO A 83 1.08 -3.42 -13.87
N GLN A 84 -0.17 -3.13 -14.23
CA GLN A 84 -0.68 -1.76 -14.28
C GLN A 84 -0.64 -1.04 -12.93
N MET A 85 -0.88 -1.76 -11.85
CA MET A 85 -0.96 -1.25 -10.48
C MET A 85 -0.19 -2.16 -9.52
N PRO A 86 1.15 -2.21 -9.62
CA PRO A 86 1.96 -3.19 -8.91
C PRO A 86 1.76 -3.08 -7.39
N GLY A 87 1.59 -4.24 -6.76
CA GLY A 87 1.44 -4.39 -5.32
C GLY A 87 2.69 -4.97 -4.66
N TYR A 88 3.00 -4.47 -3.47
CA TYR A 88 4.15 -4.85 -2.66
C TYR A 88 3.68 -5.10 -1.23
N HIS A 89 4.20 -6.13 -0.56
CA HIS A 89 3.68 -6.53 0.74
C HIS A 89 4.80 -6.78 1.74
N LEU A 90 4.77 -6.06 2.86
CA LEU A 90 5.49 -6.39 4.08
C LEU A 90 4.57 -7.28 4.92
N VAL A 91 4.89 -8.57 4.96
CA VAL A 91 4.00 -9.61 5.47
C VAL A 91 4.26 -9.89 6.95
N ARG A 92 3.20 -9.84 7.75
CA ARG A 92 3.13 -10.43 9.09
C ARG A 92 2.22 -11.66 9.06
N ARG A 93 2.47 -12.64 9.95
CA ARG A 93 1.71 -13.92 9.97
C ARG A 93 0.23 -13.74 10.28
N ASP A 94 -0.13 -12.71 11.03
CA ASP A 94 -1.49 -12.35 11.43
C ASP A 94 -2.16 -11.37 10.47
N HIS A 95 -1.56 -11.10 9.32
CA HIS A 95 -1.97 -10.09 8.35
C HIS A 95 -1.97 -8.64 8.86
N SER A 96 -1.37 -8.34 10.01
CA SER A 96 -1.22 -6.96 10.51
C SER A 96 -0.08 -6.17 9.82
N GLY A 97 0.47 -6.70 8.76
CA GLY A 97 1.49 -6.05 7.95
C GLY A 97 0.94 -4.96 7.03
N ILE A 98 1.75 -4.54 6.07
CA ILE A 98 1.46 -3.41 5.18
C ILE A 98 1.50 -3.87 3.73
N THR A 99 0.46 -3.53 2.98
CA THR A 99 0.44 -3.60 1.51
C THR A 99 0.57 -2.20 0.93
N MET A 100 1.47 -1.98 -0.02
CA MET A 100 1.54 -0.76 -0.81
C MET A 100 1.23 -1.04 -2.27
N VAL A 101 0.35 -0.23 -2.87
CA VAL A 101 -0.07 -0.35 -4.27
C VAL A 101 0.18 0.95 -5.01
N ASN A 102 0.89 0.87 -6.13
CA ASN A 102 0.98 2.00 -7.06
C ASN A 102 -0.24 2.00 -7.97
N ILE A 103 -1.16 2.94 -7.75
CA ILE A 103 -2.42 3.03 -8.50
C ILE A 103 -2.25 3.69 -9.88
N GLY A 104 -1.05 4.18 -10.22
CA GLY A 104 -0.86 5.02 -11.40
C GLY A 104 -1.62 6.35 -11.28
N VAL A 105 -2.13 6.87 -12.37
CA VAL A 105 -2.77 8.19 -12.44
C VAL A 105 -4.27 8.06 -12.70
N GLY A 106 -5.02 8.88 -11.98
CA GLY A 106 -6.44 9.13 -12.22
C GLY A 106 -7.41 8.39 -11.31
N PRO A 107 -8.61 8.97 -11.14
CA PRO A 107 -9.63 8.46 -10.23
C PRO A 107 -10.21 7.12 -10.67
N SER A 108 -10.27 6.84 -11.98
CA SER A 108 -10.75 5.55 -12.49
C SER A 108 -9.85 4.38 -12.05
N ASN A 109 -8.53 4.58 -12.04
CA ASN A 109 -7.60 3.58 -11.54
C ASN A 109 -7.78 3.36 -10.02
N ALA A 110 -7.92 4.46 -9.27
CA ALA A 110 -8.21 4.40 -7.84
C ALA A 110 -9.49 3.60 -7.57
N LYS A 111 -10.60 3.92 -8.25
CA LYS A 111 -11.86 3.18 -8.12
C LYS A 111 -11.67 1.70 -8.42
N THR A 112 -11.08 1.36 -9.56
CA THR A 112 -10.90 -0.03 -9.98
C THR A 112 -10.15 -0.84 -8.93
N ILE A 113 -9.01 -0.34 -8.45
CA ILE A 113 -8.19 -1.11 -7.51
C ILE A 113 -8.82 -1.18 -6.10
N THR A 114 -9.48 -0.11 -5.65
CA THR A 114 -10.16 -0.13 -4.36
C THR A 114 -11.34 -1.09 -4.35
N ASP A 115 -12.14 -1.17 -5.41
CA ASP A 115 -13.22 -2.15 -5.54
C ASP A 115 -12.69 -3.59 -5.40
N HIS A 116 -11.55 -3.88 -6.02
CA HIS A 116 -10.94 -5.21 -5.92
C HIS A 116 -10.35 -5.52 -4.54
N ILE A 117 -9.77 -4.53 -3.86
CA ILE A 117 -9.17 -4.71 -2.53
C ILE A 117 -10.24 -4.71 -1.44
N ALA A 118 -11.37 -4.00 -1.62
CA ALA A 118 -12.47 -3.96 -0.67
C ALA A 118 -13.02 -5.36 -0.33
N VAL A 119 -12.97 -6.30 -1.27
CA VAL A 119 -13.39 -7.69 -1.05
C VAL A 119 -12.55 -8.38 0.03
N LEU A 120 -11.30 -7.97 0.20
CA LEU A 120 -10.38 -8.50 1.22
C LEU A 120 -10.62 -7.88 2.60
N ARG A 121 -11.43 -6.82 2.69
CA ARG A 121 -11.80 -6.13 3.94
C ARG A 121 -10.61 -5.69 4.79
N PRO A 122 -9.67 -4.90 4.24
CA PRO A 122 -8.58 -4.36 5.04
C PRO A 122 -9.10 -3.46 6.17
N LEU A 123 -8.34 -3.36 7.25
CA LEU A 123 -8.69 -2.56 8.44
C LEU A 123 -8.56 -1.06 8.18
N ALA A 124 -7.57 -0.67 7.39
CA ALA A 124 -7.33 0.74 7.06
C ALA A 124 -6.75 0.90 5.66
N TRP A 125 -7.07 2.01 5.02
CA TRP A 125 -6.59 2.44 3.71
C TRP A 125 -6.13 3.88 3.81
N ILE A 126 -4.94 4.16 3.28
CA ILE A 126 -4.38 5.51 3.29
C ILE A 126 -3.86 5.81 1.89
N MET A 127 -4.25 6.95 1.32
CA MET A 127 -3.65 7.49 0.11
C MET A 127 -2.48 8.40 0.48
N LEU A 128 -1.29 8.06 0.00
CA LEU A 128 -0.08 8.86 0.14
C LEU A 128 0.18 9.62 -1.16
N GLY A 129 0.26 10.94 -1.07
CA GLY A 129 0.51 11.78 -2.22
C GLY A 129 1.13 13.12 -1.84
N HIS A 130 1.39 13.93 -2.86
CA HIS A 130 1.83 15.30 -2.69
C HIS A 130 0.68 16.27 -2.98
N CYS A 131 0.65 17.37 -2.28
CA CYS A 131 -0.23 18.49 -2.59
C CYS A 131 0.57 19.79 -2.55
N ALA A 132 0.08 20.78 -3.27
CA ALA A 132 0.60 22.15 -3.18
C ALA A 132 0.08 22.84 -1.92
N GLY A 133 0.96 23.55 -1.22
CA GLY A 133 0.55 24.46 -0.17
C GLY A 133 -0.01 25.75 -0.79
N LEU A 134 -1.24 26.11 -0.41
CA LEU A 134 -1.91 27.31 -0.91
C LEU A 134 -1.90 28.47 0.10
N ARG A 135 -1.47 28.24 1.33
CA ARG A 135 -1.42 29.23 2.40
C ARG A 135 0.01 29.63 2.69
N ASN A 136 0.23 30.93 2.95
CA ASN A 136 1.55 31.49 3.28
C ASN A 136 2.17 30.89 4.56
N SER A 137 1.36 30.27 5.43
CA SER A 137 1.82 29.61 6.64
C SER A 137 2.34 28.18 6.40
N GLN A 138 2.12 27.61 5.22
CA GLN A 138 2.54 26.25 4.87
C GLN A 138 3.99 26.25 4.40
N GLN A 139 4.73 25.23 4.83
CA GLN A 139 6.14 25.01 4.48
C GLN A 139 6.34 23.64 3.82
N LEU A 140 7.45 23.48 3.11
CA LEU A 140 7.86 22.17 2.59
C LEU A 140 8.07 21.19 3.74
N GLY A 141 7.42 20.02 3.63
CA GLY A 141 7.45 18.99 4.67
C GLY A 141 6.23 19.00 5.59
N ASP A 142 5.35 20.00 5.50
CA ASP A 142 4.08 19.97 6.23
C ASP A 142 3.19 18.84 5.73
N TYR A 143 2.53 18.16 6.68
CA TYR A 143 1.50 17.19 6.37
C TYR A 143 0.16 17.88 6.24
N VAL A 144 -0.59 17.54 5.19
CA VAL A 144 -1.97 17.99 5.01
C VAL A 144 -2.89 16.80 5.20
N LEU A 145 -3.64 16.81 6.29
CA LEU A 145 -4.74 15.87 6.50
C LEU A 145 -5.99 16.47 5.88
N ALA A 146 -6.52 15.82 4.85
CA ALA A 146 -7.73 16.29 4.20
C ALA A 146 -8.93 16.16 5.13
N HIS A 147 -9.71 17.24 5.26
CA HIS A 147 -10.90 17.29 6.10
C HIS A 147 -12.17 16.88 5.35
N GLY A 148 -12.13 16.99 4.04
CA GLY A 148 -13.19 16.59 3.12
C GLY A 148 -12.75 16.83 1.68
N TYR A 149 -13.37 16.11 0.77
CA TYR A 149 -13.12 16.22 -0.66
C TYR A 149 -14.42 16.58 -1.38
N VAL A 150 -14.35 17.50 -2.32
CA VAL A 150 -15.38 17.71 -3.35
C VAL A 150 -14.92 16.99 -4.61
N ARG A 151 -15.80 16.20 -5.20
CA ARG A 151 -15.46 15.44 -6.40
C ARG A 151 -15.78 16.24 -7.66
N GLU A 152 -14.83 16.23 -8.59
CA GLU A 152 -15.03 16.76 -9.95
C GLU A 152 -14.55 15.73 -11.00
N ASP A 153 -14.43 14.47 -10.60
CA ASP A 153 -13.87 13.38 -11.43
C ASP A 153 -14.94 12.63 -12.24
N HIS A 154 -16.21 12.77 -11.89
CA HIS A 154 -17.36 12.12 -12.54
C HIS A 154 -17.36 10.57 -12.50
N VAL A 155 -16.51 9.94 -11.70
CA VAL A 155 -16.38 8.47 -11.62
C VAL A 155 -17.48 7.84 -10.78
N LEU A 156 -18.01 8.56 -9.79
CA LEU A 156 -19.03 8.08 -8.86
C LEU A 156 -20.36 8.86 -8.98
N ASP A 157 -20.64 9.52 -10.09
CA ASP A 157 -21.84 10.36 -10.23
C ASP A 157 -23.15 9.60 -10.15
N GLU A 158 -23.13 8.32 -10.51
CA GLU A 158 -24.31 7.43 -10.37
C GLU A 158 -24.54 7.00 -8.92
N ASP A 159 -23.49 6.98 -8.09
CA ASP A 159 -23.53 6.50 -6.72
C ASP A 159 -23.69 7.64 -5.69
N LEU A 160 -23.08 8.78 -5.96
CA LEU A 160 -22.99 9.92 -5.05
C LEU A 160 -23.22 11.26 -5.76
N SER A 161 -24.01 12.14 -5.15
CA SER A 161 -24.18 13.51 -5.63
C SER A 161 -22.82 14.25 -5.66
N LEU A 162 -22.56 15.02 -6.72
CA LEU A 162 -21.37 15.87 -6.85
C LEU A 162 -21.17 16.83 -5.67
N TRP A 163 -22.25 17.26 -5.05
CA TRP A 163 -22.24 18.22 -3.96
C TRP A 163 -22.07 17.58 -2.58
N ALA A 164 -22.07 16.23 -2.49
CA ALA A 164 -21.83 15.54 -1.25
C ALA A 164 -20.32 15.50 -0.98
N PRO A 165 -19.80 16.17 0.08
CA PRO A 165 -18.41 16.06 0.44
C PRO A 165 -18.12 14.65 0.97
N ASN A 166 -16.97 14.10 0.61
CA ASN A 166 -16.48 12.85 1.17
C ASN A 166 -15.58 13.16 2.38
N PRO A 167 -16.09 13.04 3.62
CA PRO A 167 -15.25 13.27 4.79
C PRO A 167 -14.31 12.06 5.00
N PRO A 168 -13.10 12.27 5.52
CA PRO A 168 -12.27 11.20 6.03
C PRO A 168 -12.88 10.63 7.32
N LEU A 169 -12.34 9.50 7.81
CA LEU A 169 -12.79 8.91 9.06
C LEU A 169 -12.61 9.88 10.23
N ALA A 170 -13.63 9.99 11.09
CA ALA A 170 -13.62 10.89 12.24
C ALA A 170 -12.46 10.58 13.20
N GLU A 171 -12.11 9.31 13.35
CA GLU A 171 -11.00 8.83 14.20
C GLU A 171 -9.63 9.33 13.74
N VAL A 172 -9.47 9.64 12.47
CA VAL A 172 -8.21 10.19 11.91
C VAL A 172 -8.11 11.69 12.12
N GLN A 173 -9.22 12.37 12.46
CA GLN A 173 -9.29 13.81 12.63
C GLN A 173 -9.22 14.29 14.08
N GLN A 174 -9.22 13.38 15.04
CA GLN A 174 -9.05 13.65 16.47
C GLN A 174 -7.58 13.74 16.84
#